data_48f4b4c3cea5dfa2da3dae21370be15c
#
_entry.id   48f4b4c3cea5dfa2da3dae21370be15c
#
_cell.length_a   1.000
_cell.length_b   1.000
_cell.length_c   1.000
_cell.angle_alpha   90.00
_cell.angle_beta   90.00
_cell.angle_gamma   90.00
#
_symmetry.space_group_name_H-M   'P 1'
#
loop_
_entity.id
_entity.type
_entity.pdbx_description
1 polymer ?
#
loop_
_entity_poly.entity_id
_entity_poly.type
_entity_poly.pdbx_seq_one_letter_code
_entity_poly.pdbx_strand_id
1 'polypeptide(L)'
;MLHTNIRDIFPVTSRTDTLNEFRTYPQFNTLTPDLKKKLIDFMSGKSTLPLTYDPIFKKIFNPDIYPERLSSFISSIIGVPVTVKCVLSNEEHLLHGTALLIMDILVELHDGSITNVEIQKMSFYFPGERMSCYSADLLLRQYSRVKGQADNDNKTFSYSNLKDVYTIIIFEDSPSVMKSDDLREHFVHFGETRFDSEIDIKLLQKYYLIPLDVFKKYYYSERKHEHTTLNGWLSLLSIDNIDELQSVINEYPWVEPIYRDMAMYLENPEEVLNMFSEALRILDQNTIQFMIDDMKKQLVEKDAELAEQGNTIAAQENTIAEQGNTIAEQENTITEQENTITAQENTITEQKNIIAEQKNEQSVLIDEINKLKEQINNLNIKLEN
;
A
#
# COMPACT_ATOMS: atom_id res chain seq x y z
N MET A 1 18.97 -23.01 -31.41
CA MET A 1 18.22 -23.54 -30.28
C MET A 1 16.74 -23.47 -30.66
N LEU A 2 16.01 -24.58 -30.62
CA LEU A 2 14.58 -24.56 -30.84
C LEU A 2 13.97 -23.78 -29.66
N HIS A 3 13.36 -22.64 -29.93
CA HIS A 3 12.59 -21.88 -28.93
C HIS A 3 11.40 -22.74 -28.53
N THR A 4 11.45 -23.36 -27.37
CA THR A 4 10.31 -24.09 -26.82
C THR A 4 9.21 -23.08 -26.54
N ASN A 5 8.04 -23.28 -27.12
CA ASN A 5 6.91 -22.43 -26.82
C ASN A 5 6.42 -22.77 -25.40
N ILE A 6 6.31 -21.78 -24.53
CA ILE A 6 5.86 -22.00 -23.15
C ILE A 6 4.49 -22.68 -23.08
N ARG A 7 3.64 -22.50 -24.10
CA ARG A 7 2.34 -23.16 -24.21
C ARG A 7 2.43 -24.66 -24.43
N ASP A 8 3.58 -25.16 -24.87
CA ASP A 8 3.84 -26.60 -24.95
C ASP A 8 4.14 -27.17 -23.56
N ILE A 9 4.60 -26.33 -22.63
CA ILE A 9 4.86 -26.69 -21.24
C ILE A 9 3.57 -26.53 -20.40
N PHE A 10 2.76 -25.49 -20.70
CA PHE A 10 1.51 -25.17 -20.01
C PHE A 10 0.32 -25.27 -20.96
N PRO A 11 -0.25 -26.45 -21.17
CA PRO A 11 -1.43 -26.61 -22.02
C PRO A 11 -2.64 -25.85 -21.42
N VAL A 12 -3.29 -25.04 -22.24
CA VAL A 12 -4.50 -24.31 -21.83
C VAL A 12 -5.67 -25.28 -21.72
N THR A 13 -6.23 -25.41 -20.53
CA THR A 13 -7.46 -26.17 -20.27
C THR A 13 -8.66 -25.25 -20.06
N SER A 14 -9.89 -25.81 -20.13
CA SER A 14 -11.09 -25.04 -19.83
C SER A 14 -11.15 -24.71 -18.33
N ARG A 15 -11.41 -23.44 -17.99
CA ARG A 15 -11.65 -23.02 -16.59
C ARG A 15 -12.81 -23.77 -15.93
N THR A 16 -13.81 -24.13 -16.73
CA THR A 16 -14.98 -24.85 -16.23
C THR A 16 -14.63 -26.27 -15.87
N ASP A 17 -13.82 -26.93 -16.69
CA ASP A 17 -13.36 -28.29 -16.42
C ASP A 17 -12.47 -28.32 -15.19
N THR A 18 -11.49 -27.42 -15.11
CA THR A 18 -10.63 -27.24 -13.94
C THR A 18 -11.44 -26.99 -12.66
N LEU A 19 -12.41 -26.09 -12.70
CA LEU A 19 -13.27 -25.78 -11.54
C LEU A 19 -14.11 -27.00 -11.12
N ASN A 20 -14.65 -27.77 -12.08
CA ASN A 20 -15.43 -28.95 -11.79
C ASN A 20 -14.57 -30.04 -11.14
N GLU A 21 -13.33 -30.21 -11.58
CA GLU A 21 -12.37 -31.12 -10.97
C GLU A 21 -12.07 -30.71 -9.53
N PHE A 22 -11.69 -29.42 -9.28
CA PHE A 22 -11.36 -28.94 -7.93
C PHE A 22 -12.52 -29.01 -6.95
N ARG A 23 -13.77 -28.89 -7.39
CA ARG A 23 -14.95 -29.02 -6.51
C ARG A 23 -15.06 -30.39 -5.86
N THR A 24 -14.40 -31.41 -6.39
CA THR A 24 -14.37 -32.76 -5.81
C THR A 24 -13.49 -32.85 -4.57
N TYR A 25 -12.57 -31.90 -4.37
CA TYR A 25 -11.63 -31.86 -3.25
C TYR A 25 -12.16 -31.00 -2.12
N PRO A 26 -12.34 -31.55 -0.88
CA PRO A 26 -12.82 -30.77 0.27
C PRO A 26 -11.96 -29.53 0.59
N GLN A 27 -10.63 -29.64 0.43
CA GLN A 27 -9.65 -28.58 0.67
C GLN A 27 -9.91 -27.34 -0.19
N PHE A 28 -10.43 -27.50 -1.41
CA PHE A 28 -10.77 -26.38 -2.28
C PHE A 28 -11.79 -25.43 -1.64
N ASN A 29 -12.73 -25.97 -0.87
CA ASN A 29 -13.79 -25.17 -0.23
C ASN A 29 -13.25 -24.28 0.89
N THR A 30 -12.11 -24.63 1.49
CA THR A 30 -11.46 -23.85 2.57
C THR A 30 -10.64 -22.68 2.03
N LEU A 31 -10.32 -22.65 0.73
CA LEU A 31 -9.56 -21.56 0.11
C LEU A 31 -10.39 -20.28 0.03
N THR A 32 -9.71 -19.14 0.19
CA THR A 32 -10.31 -17.81 -0.06
C THR A 32 -10.70 -17.64 -1.54
N PRO A 33 -11.64 -16.74 -1.87
CA PRO A 33 -12.03 -16.48 -3.26
C PRO A 33 -10.84 -16.11 -4.17
N ASP A 34 -9.88 -15.34 -3.65
CA ASP A 34 -8.68 -14.94 -4.39
C ASP A 34 -7.77 -16.14 -4.69
N LEU A 35 -7.52 -16.98 -3.71
CA LEU A 35 -6.73 -18.21 -3.90
C LEU A 35 -7.40 -19.19 -4.83
N LYS A 36 -8.72 -19.36 -4.74
CA LYS A 36 -9.50 -20.17 -5.71
C LYS A 36 -9.31 -19.67 -7.14
N LYS A 37 -9.39 -18.35 -7.33
CA LYS A 37 -9.18 -17.75 -8.65
C LYS A 37 -7.77 -17.99 -9.16
N LYS A 38 -6.75 -17.73 -8.35
CA LYS A 38 -5.33 -17.95 -8.71
C LYS A 38 -5.06 -19.41 -9.07
N LEU A 39 -5.58 -20.34 -8.28
CA LEU A 39 -5.46 -21.77 -8.53
C LEU A 39 -6.10 -22.18 -9.86
N ILE A 40 -7.33 -21.75 -10.12
CA ILE A 40 -8.05 -22.02 -11.38
C ILE A 40 -7.32 -21.39 -12.57
N ASP A 41 -6.82 -20.15 -12.43
CA ASP A 41 -6.09 -19.48 -13.49
C ASP A 41 -4.78 -20.17 -13.81
N PHE A 42 -4.05 -20.63 -12.80
CA PHE A 42 -2.86 -21.45 -12.98
C PHE A 42 -3.16 -22.80 -13.69
N MET A 43 -4.06 -23.59 -13.12
CA MET A 43 -4.39 -24.93 -13.66
C MET A 43 -5.03 -24.87 -15.04
N SER A 44 -5.67 -23.74 -15.40
CA SER A 44 -6.19 -23.52 -16.75
C SER A 44 -5.17 -22.91 -17.72
N GLY A 45 -3.90 -22.78 -17.32
CA GLY A 45 -2.84 -22.22 -18.14
C GLY A 45 -2.99 -20.74 -18.47
N LYS A 46 -3.67 -19.95 -17.63
CA LYS A 46 -3.85 -18.50 -17.82
C LYS A 46 -2.84 -17.66 -17.05
N SER A 47 -2.40 -18.15 -15.91
CA SER A 47 -1.39 -17.50 -15.08
C SER A 47 -0.26 -18.46 -14.75
N THR A 48 0.87 -17.93 -14.33
CA THR A 48 1.96 -18.68 -13.75
C THR A 48 1.67 -19.05 -12.31
N LEU A 49 2.43 -20.00 -11.74
CA LEU A 49 2.45 -20.22 -10.31
C LEU A 49 3.03 -19.00 -9.61
N PRO A 50 2.39 -18.51 -8.53
CA PRO A 50 2.97 -17.47 -7.70
C PRO A 50 4.15 -18.06 -6.90
N LEU A 51 5.37 -17.87 -7.41
CA LEU A 51 6.60 -18.41 -6.82
C LEU A 51 6.94 -17.86 -5.45
N THR A 52 6.33 -16.75 -5.10
CA THR A 52 6.42 -16.13 -3.78
C THR A 52 5.50 -16.75 -2.74
N TYR A 53 4.68 -17.75 -3.09
CA TYR A 53 4.00 -18.54 -2.07
C TYR A 53 4.99 -19.47 -1.36
N ASP A 54 5.01 -19.40 -0.03
CA ASP A 54 5.98 -20.10 0.81
C ASP A 54 6.17 -21.59 0.46
N PRO A 55 5.13 -22.43 0.32
CA PRO A 55 5.32 -23.83 -0.06
C PRO A 55 5.96 -24.01 -1.45
N ILE A 56 5.63 -23.11 -2.40
CA ILE A 56 6.17 -23.15 -3.75
C ILE A 56 7.63 -22.69 -3.74
N PHE A 57 7.91 -21.59 -3.06
CA PHE A 57 9.24 -21.04 -2.89
C PHE A 57 10.19 -22.09 -2.27
N LYS A 58 9.77 -22.72 -1.17
CA LYS A 58 10.53 -23.79 -0.52
C LYS A 58 10.79 -25.00 -1.42
N LYS A 59 9.85 -25.34 -2.31
CA LYS A 59 10.06 -26.43 -3.28
C LYS A 59 11.07 -26.08 -4.35
N ILE A 60 10.99 -24.88 -4.92
CA ILE A 60 11.88 -24.43 -6.01
C ILE A 60 13.31 -24.27 -5.51
N PHE A 61 13.45 -23.73 -4.33
CA PHE A 61 14.73 -23.48 -3.68
C PHE A 61 15.13 -24.57 -2.67
N ASN A 62 14.51 -25.76 -2.76
CA ASN A 62 14.88 -26.88 -1.90
C ASN A 62 16.35 -27.26 -2.14
N PRO A 63 17.27 -26.99 -1.19
CA PRO A 63 18.68 -27.22 -1.40
C PRO A 63 19.07 -28.71 -1.35
N ASP A 64 18.21 -29.58 -0.85
CA ASP A 64 18.44 -31.04 -0.92
C ASP A 64 18.25 -31.59 -2.33
N ILE A 65 17.45 -30.87 -3.16
CA ILE A 65 17.16 -31.28 -4.54
C ILE A 65 17.91 -30.36 -5.53
N TYR A 66 17.94 -29.06 -5.27
CA TYR A 66 18.47 -28.04 -6.18
C TYR A 66 19.42 -27.05 -5.45
N PRO A 67 20.53 -27.53 -4.86
CA PRO A 67 21.43 -26.67 -4.08
C PRO A 67 22.02 -25.52 -4.91
N GLU A 68 22.18 -25.73 -6.22
CA GLU A 68 22.69 -24.73 -7.15
C GLU A 68 21.73 -23.55 -7.36
N ARG A 69 20.40 -23.77 -7.31
CA ARG A 69 19.41 -22.70 -7.48
C ARG A 69 19.48 -21.71 -6.33
N LEU A 70 19.43 -22.19 -5.10
CA LEU A 70 19.50 -21.35 -3.90
C LEU A 70 20.88 -20.68 -3.78
N SER A 71 21.95 -21.40 -4.09
CA SER A 71 23.32 -20.84 -4.12
C SER A 71 23.43 -19.71 -5.13
N SER A 72 22.91 -19.89 -6.36
CA SER A 72 22.89 -18.86 -7.41
C SER A 72 22.06 -17.65 -7.00
N PHE A 73 20.88 -17.86 -6.41
CA PHE A 73 20.00 -16.80 -5.95
C PHE A 73 20.66 -15.97 -4.86
N ILE A 74 21.15 -16.61 -3.78
CA ILE A 74 21.82 -15.90 -2.68
C ILE A 74 23.07 -15.18 -3.19
N SER A 75 23.89 -15.83 -4.03
CA SER A 75 25.09 -15.21 -4.61
C SER A 75 24.75 -13.93 -5.38
N SER A 76 23.67 -13.93 -6.13
CA SER A 76 23.25 -12.80 -6.94
C SER A 76 22.78 -11.60 -6.08
N ILE A 77 22.23 -11.86 -4.90
CA ILE A 77 21.79 -10.84 -3.94
C ILE A 77 22.98 -10.28 -3.16
N ILE A 78 23.82 -11.16 -2.64
CA ILE A 78 24.97 -10.76 -1.79
C ILE A 78 26.08 -10.12 -2.63
N GLY A 79 26.13 -10.40 -3.94
CA GLY A 79 27.13 -9.85 -4.86
C GLY A 79 28.47 -10.58 -4.83
N VAL A 80 28.56 -11.71 -4.12
CA VAL A 80 29.73 -12.59 -4.08
C VAL A 80 29.33 -14.05 -4.22
N PRO A 81 30.14 -14.91 -4.86
CA PRO A 81 29.83 -16.32 -4.98
C PRO A 81 29.74 -17.00 -3.61
N VAL A 82 28.60 -17.60 -3.32
CA VAL A 82 28.37 -18.43 -2.13
C VAL A 82 27.79 -19.77 -2.54
N THR A 83 28.03 -20.78 -1.72
CA THR A 83 27.48 -22.12 -1.93
C THR A 83 26.74 -22.54 -0.67
N VAL A 84 25.50 -22.97 -0.83
CA VAL A 84 24.68 -23.54 0.25
C VAL A 84 25.26 -24.90 0.64
N LYS A 85 25.46 -25.09 1.93
CA LYS A 85 25.98 -26.34 2.49
C LYS A 85 24.85 -27.25 2.94
N CYS A 86 23.92 -26.72 3.73
CA CYS A 86 22.78 -27.46 4.25
C CYS A 86 21.65 -26.54 4.71
N VAL A 87 20.44 -27.10 4.78
CA VAL A 87 19.31 -26.45 5.47
C VAL A 87 19.49 -26.59 6.97
N LEU A 88 19.15 -25.55 7.71
CA LEU A 88 19.10 -25.56 9.16
C LEU A 88 17.67 -25.75 9.64
N SER A 89 17.47 -26.50 10.71
CA SER A 89 16.15 -26.67 11.31
C SER A 89 15.67 -25.36 11.95
N ASN A 90 14.40 -25.02 11.73
CA ASN A 90 13.73 -23.94 12.46
C ASN A 90 13.50 -24.28 13.94
N GLU A 91 13.57 -25.55 14.33
CA GLU A 91 13.27 -26.02 15.69
C GLU A 91 14.44 -25.83 16.70
N GLU A 92 15.65 -25.53 16.23
CA GLU A 92 16.83 -25.30 17.05
C GLU A 92 16.82 -23.89 17.67
N HIS A 93 15.88 -23.61 18.58
CA HIS A 93 15.86 -22.33 19.30
C HIS A 93 16.62 -22.36 20.61
N LEU A 94 17.42 -21.32 20.85
CA LEU A 94 18.16 -21.14 22.09
C LEU A 94 17.32 -20.59 23.25
N LEU A 95 16.15 -20.01 22.94
CA LEU A 95 15.27 -19.37 23.92
C LEU A 95 14.09 -20.26 24.21
N HIS A 96 14.16 -21.04 25.28
CA HIS A 96 13.03 -21.82 25.78
C HIS A 96 11.88 -20.91 26.23
N GLY A 97 10.69 -21.13 25.70
CA GLY A 97 9.46 -20.47 26.14
C GLY A 97 9.10 -19.15 25.45
N THR A 98 9.85 -18.75 24.42
CA THR A 98 9.48 -17.61 23.55
C THR A 98 8.74 -18.07 22.29
N ALA A 99 7.96 -17.19 21.68
CA ALA A 99 7.33 -17.46 20.40
C ALA A 99 8.40 -17.79 19.36
N LEU A 100 8.19 -18.88 18.62
CA LEU A 100 9.08 -19.35 17.57
C LEU A 100 9.18 -18.31 16.46
N LEU A 101 10.40 -17.85 16.16
CA LEU A 101 10.67 -17.13 14.90
C LEU A 101 10.78 -18.18 13.79
N ILE A 102 9.71 -18.35 13.04
CA ILE A 102 9.67 -19.27 11.89
C ILE A 102 10.25 -18.52 10.69
N MET A 103 11.31 -19.05 10.12
CA MET A 103 11.99 -18.51 8.94
C MET A 103 11.64 -19.37 7.71
N ASP A 104 11.49 -18.74 6.54
CA ASP A 104 11.10 -19.47 5.32
C ASP A 104 12.19 -20.43 4.86
N ILE A 105 13.39 -19.93 4.60
CA ILE A 105 14.55 -20.75 4.26
C ILE A 105 15.75 -20.32 5.10
N LEU A 106 16.26 -21.25 5.89
CA LEU A 106 17.43 -21.04 6.76
C LEU A 106 18.53 -21.99 6.35
N VAL A 107 19.68 -21.47 5.96
CA VAL A 107 20.81 -22.28 5.46
C VAL A 107 22.15 -21.86 6.04
N GLU A 108 23.07 -22.84 6.14
CA GLU A 108 24.48 -22.61 6.35
C GLU A 108 25.21 -22.60 5.00
N LEU A 109 26.08 -21.63 4.79
CA LEU A 109 26.94 -21.54 3.62
C LEU A 109 28.27 -22.27 3.87
N HIS A 110 28.99 -22.60 2.81
CA HIS A 110 30.26 -23.36 2.93
C HIS A 110 31.36 -22.64 3.72
N ASP A 111 31.33 -21.29 3.79
CA ASP A 111 32.25 -20.49 4.60
C ASP A 111 31.88 -20.45 6.09
N GLY A 112 30.74 -21.05 6.47
CA GLY A 112 30.19 -21.08 7.80
C GLY A 112 29.24 -19.91 8.13
N SER A 113 28.98 -19.00 7.18
CA SER A 113 27.95 -17.96 7.32
C SER A 113 26.57 -18.59 7.38
N ILE A 114 25.61 -17.92 8.03
CA ILE A 114 24.21 -18.35 8.08
C ILE A 114 23.35 -17.32 7.35
N THR A 115 22.43 -17.81 6.53
CA THR A 115 21.52 -16.98 5.73
C THR A 115 20.08 -17.38 5.99
N ASN A 116 19.22 -16.40 6.26
CA ASN A 116 17.78 -16.53 6.17
C ASN A 116 17.29 -15.82 4.90
N VAL A 117 16.42 -16.49 4.14
CA VAL A 117 15.66 -15.89 3.04
C VAL A 117 14.17 -15.95 3.40
N GLU A 118 13.56 -14.78 3.47
CA GLU A 118 12.17 -14.59 3.90
C GLU A 118 11.37 -13.91 2.81
N ILE A 119 10.14 -14.37 2.53
CA ILE A 119 9.21 -13.67 1.64
C ILE A 119 8.12 -13.01 2.46
N GLN A 120 8.01 -11.70 2.31
CA GLN A 120 7.03 -10.88 3.00
C GLN A 120 5.98 -10.35 2.03
N LYS A 121 4.74 -10.83 2.17
CA LYS A 121 3.63 -10.45 1.28
C LYS A 121 3.12 -9.03 1.51
N MET A 122 3.17 -8.58 2.76
CA MET A 122 2.68 -7.27 3.17
C MET A 122 3.72 -6.57 4.03
N SER A 123 4.25 -5.47 3.54
CA SER A 123 5.38 -4.76 4.13
C SER A 123 5.15 -4.23 5.55
N PHE A 124 3.94 -3.76 5.85
CA PHE A 124 3.65 -3.18 7.16
C PHE A 124 3.55 -4.23 8.27
N TYR A 125 3.55 -5.53 7.94
CA TYR A 125 3.64 -6.62 8.91
C TYR A 125 5.06 -7.08 9.20
N PHE A 126 6.05 -6.46 8.57
CA PHE A 126 7.46 -6.78 8.82
C PHE A 126 8.27 -5.52 9.19
N PRO A 127 8.10 -5.02 10.43
CA PRO A 127 8.83 -3.85 10.91
C PRO A 127 10.33 -4.13 11.10
N GLY A 128 11.13 -3.08 11.18
CA GLY A 128 12.57 -3.18 11.40
C GLY A 128 12.95 -3.95 12.68
N GLU A 129 12.11 -3.86 13.72
CA GLU A 129 12.26 -4.59 14.98
C GLU A 129 12.18 -6.11 14.75
N ARG A 130 11.24 -6.58 13.93
CA ARG A 130 11.14 -8.01 13.60
C ARG A 130 12.36 -8.48 12.83
N MET A 131 12.82 -7.70 11.84
CA MET A 131 14.05 -7.99 11.09
C MET A 131 15.27 -8.07 12.00
N SER A 132 15.37 -7.20 12.99
CA SER A 132 16.43 -7.22 14.00
C SER A 132 16.37 -8.49 14.85
N CYS A 133 15.18 -8.96 15.23
CA CYS A 133 15.00 -10.23 15.95
C CYS A 133 15.45 -11.44 15.11
N TYR A 134 15.09 -11.50 13.84
CA TYR A 134 15.55 -12.55 12.93
C TYR A 134 17.09 -12.58 12.85
N SER A 135 17.71 -11.42 12.64
CA SER A 135 19.16 -11.31 12.54
C SER A 135 19.87 -11.67 13.85
N ALA A 136 19.29 -11.34 15.00
CA ALA A 136 19.82 -11.73 16.31
C ALA A 136 19.76 -13.25 16.52
N ASP A 137 18.64 -13.90 16.13
CA ASP A 137 18.50 -15.35 16.21
C ASP A 137 19.52 -16.06 15.31
N LEU A 138 19.74 -15.58 14.08
CA LEU A 138 20.80 -16.10 13.21
C LEU A 138 22.19 -16.05 13.85
N LEU A 139 22.51 -14.94 14.48
CA LEU A 139 23.81 -14.76 15.15
C LEU A 139 23.97 -15.71 16.34
N LEU A 140 22.92 -15.89 17.14
CA LEU A 140 22.94 -16.80 18.28
C LEU A 140 23.03 -18.27 17.84
N ARG A 141 22.34 -18.65 16.76
CA ARG A 141 22.47 -19.99 16.15
C ARG A 141 23.91 -20.25 15.67
N GLN A 142 24.49 -19.27 14.98
CA GLN A 142 25.89 -19.40 14.54
C GLN A 142 26.84 -19.54 15.72
N TYR A 143 26.68 -18.71 16.75
CA TYR A 143 27.48 -18.81 17.98
C TYR A 143 27.39 -20.22 18.59
N SER A 144 26.20 -20.76 18.78
CA SER A 144 26.00 -22.09 19.35
C SER A 144 26.65 -23.20 18.51
N ARG A 145 26.52 -23.12 17.19
CA ARG A 145 27.11 -24.09 16.26
C ARG A 145 28.63 -24.06 16.30
N VAL A 146 29.24 -22.88 16.18
CA VAL A 146 30.70 -22.71 16.20
C VAL A 146 31.27 -23.14 17.55
N LYS A 147 30.58 -22.83 18.65
CA LYS A 147 30.97 -23.26 20.00
C LYS A 147 30.88 -24.79 20.15
N GLY A 148 29.72 -25.38 19.76
CA GLY A 148 29.54 -26.83 19.80
C GLY A 148 30.54 -27.60 18.94
N GLN A 149 30.89 -27.06 17.75
CA GLN A 149 31.97 -27.64 16.92
C GLN A 149 33.32 -27.59 17.59
N ALA A 150 33.65 -26.44 18.21
CA ALA A 150 34.92 -26.32 18.95
C ALA A 150 35.00 -27.31 20.12
N ASP A 151 33.91 -27.46 20.88
CA ASP A 151 33.80 -28.42 21.98
C ASP A 151 33.97 -29.88 21.50
N ASN A 152 33.28 -30.25 20.40
CA ASN A 152 33.37 -31.59 19.79
C ASN A 152 34.79 -31.89 19.25
N ASP A 153 35.47 -30.90 18.69
CA ASP A 153 36.83 -31.02 18.16
C ASP A 153 37.91 -30.88 19.21
N ASN A 154 37.56 -30.71 20.48
CA ASN A 154 38.49 -30.36 21.58
C ASN A 154 39.36 -29.12 21.27
N LYS A 155 38.80 -28.13 20.59
CA LYS A 155 39.43 -26.85 20.26
C LYS A 155 38.90 -25.75 21.16
N THR A 156 39.72 -24.73 21.37
CA THR A 156 39.28 -23.53 22.11
C THR A 156 38.40 -22.68 21.22
N PHE A 157 37.17 -22.35 21.68
CA PHE A 157 36.28 -21.39 21.01
C PHE A 157 36.93 -20.02 20.92
N SER A 158 36.77 -19.36 19.77
CA SER A 158 37.11 -17.94 19.58
C SER A 158 36.00 -17.22 18.85
N TYR A 159 35.66 -16.00 19.30
CA TYR A 159 34.73 -15.13 18.60
C TYR A 159 35.14 -14.78 17.16
N SER A 160 36.45 -14.83 16.86
CA SER A 160 36.98 -14.63 15.51
C SER A 160 36.56 -15.71 14.52
N ASN A 161 36.07 -16.84 15.02
CA ASN A 161 35.55 -17.94 14.15
C ASN A 161 34.12 -17.71 13.68
N LEU A 162 33.42 -16.74 14.29
CA LEU A 162 32.09 -16.37 13.83
C LEU A 162 32.15 -15.69 12.46
N LYS A 163 31.18 -16.00 11.61
CA LYS A 163 31.02 -15.46 10.25
C LYS A 163 29.83 -14.53 10.15
N ASP A 164 29.73 -13.84 9.03
CA ASP A 164 28.58 -12.98 8.76
C ASP A 164 27.25 -13.74 8.82
N VAL A 165 26.20 -13.08 9.24
CA VAL A 165 24.84 -13.57 9.16
C VAL A 165 24.03 -12.65 8.22
N TYR A 166 23.33 -13.25 7.28
CA TYR A 166 22.60 -12.53 6.23
C TYR A 166 21.12 -12.68 6.44
N THR A 167 20.41 -11.58 6.58
CA THR A 167 18.96 -11.51 6.62
C THR A 167 18.47 -10.95 5.29
N ILE A 168 17.89 -11.79 4.44
CA ILE A 168 17.39 -11.45 3.12
C ILE A 168 15.86 -11.42 3.18
N ILE A 169 15.25 -10.27 2.92
CA ILE A 169 13.80 -10.07 2.94
C ILE A 169 13.34 -9.65 1.56
N ILE A 170 12.42 -10.40 0.99
CA ILE A 170 11.79 -10.14 -0.30
C ILE A 170 10.37 -9.66 -0.05
N PHE A 171 10.05 -8.44 -0.46
CA PHE A 171 8.73 -7.86 -0.31
C PHE A 171 7.94 -7.99 -1.61
N GLU A 172 6.79 -8.67 -1.58
CA GLU A 172 5.80 -8.62 -2.67
C GLU A 172 5.14 -7.23 -2.76
N ASP A 173 4.85 -6.63 -1.59
CA ASP A 173 4.41 -5.25 -1.44
C ASP A 173 5.35 -4.57 -0.44
N SER A 174 6.22 -3.70 -0.93
CA SER A 174 7.30 -3.10 -0.14
C SER A 174 6.80 -1.89 0.69
N PRO A 175 7.50 -1.52 1.78
CA PRO A 175 7.22 -0.29 2.51
C PRO A 175 7.23 0.95 1.61
N SER A 176 6.38 1.93 1.92
CA SER A 176 6.27 3.17 1.14
C SER A 176 7.60 3.93 0.99
N VAL A 177 8.48 3.81 1.98
CA VAL A 177 9.83 4.42 1.95
C VAL A 177 10.71 3.89 0.81
N MET A 178 10.45 2.66 0.31
CA MET A 178 11.18 2.06 -0.81
C MET A 178 10.56 2.41 -2.17
N LYS A 179 9.36 3.03 -2.19
CA LYS A 179 8.60 3.35 -3.41
C LYS A 179 8.82 4.77 -3.91
N SER A 180 9.74 5.52 -3.31
CA SER A 180 10.07 6.87 -3.74
C SER A 180 10.76 6.87 -5.12
N ASP A 181 10.55 7.93 -5.91
CA ASP A 181 11.11 8.03 -7.26
C ASP A 181 12.64 7.98 -7.28
N ASP A 182 13.30 8.44 -6.22
CA ASP A 182 14.76 8.41 -6.08
C ASP A 182 15.33 6.98 -5.94
N LEU A 183 14.49 6.03 -5.52
CA LEU A 183 14.86 4.62 -5.29
C LEU A 183 14.33 3.66 -6.36
N ARG A 184 13.70 4.17 -7.42
CA ARG A 184 13.04 3.35 -8.46
C ARG A 184 13.98 2.37 -9.18
N GLU A 185 15.29 2.62 -9.19
CA GLU A 185 16.31 1.75 -9.81
C GLU A 185 17.07 0.90 -8.76
N HIS A 186 16.71 1.03 -7.47
CA HIS A 186 17.34 0.28 -6.39
C HIS A 186 16.51 -0.95 -6.06
N PHE A 187 16.87 -2.08 -6.63
CA PHE A 187 16.16 -3.35 -6.43
C PHE A 187 16.72 -4.20 -5.29
N VAL A 188 17.83 -3.79 -4.70
CA VAL A 188 18.41 -4.38 -3.49
C VAL A 188 18.92 -3.27 -2.59
N HIS A 189 18.37 -3.17 -1.39
CA HIS A 189 18.84 -2.27 -0.36
C HIS A 189 19.73 -3.04 0.61
N PHE A 190 21.01 -2.73 0.61
CA PHE A 190 21.97 -3.31 1.52
C PHE A 190 22.06 -2.49 2.80
N GLY A 191 22.05 -3.16 3.95
CA GLY A 191 22.20 -2.56 5.27
C GLY A 191 23.23 -3.30 6.13
N GLU A 192 24.09 -2.55 6.79
CA GLU A 192 25.00 -3.05 7.82
C GLU A 192 25.20 -1.97 8.89
N THR A 193 25.57 -2.37 10.09
CA THR A 193 25.84 -1.41 11.16
C THR A 193 27.26 -0.83 10.99
N ARG A 194 27.33 0.50 10.94
CA ARG A 194 28.59 1.28 10.94
C ARG A 194 28.58 2.29 12.07
N PHE A 195 29.75 2.63 12.55
CA PHE A 195 29.94 3.66 13.56
C PHE A 195 30.07 5.04 12.89
N ASP A 196 29.45 6.06 13.46
CA ASP A 196 29.50 7.44 12.99
C ASP A 196 30.91 8.06 13.00
N SER A 197 31.78 7.54 13.87
CA SER A 197 33.18 7.92 13.96
C SER A 197 34.10 7.21 12.97
N GLU A 198 33.55 6.45 12.03
CA GLU A 198 34.27 5.70 10.98
C GLU A 198 35.31 4.70 11.52
N ILE A 199 35.21 4.29 12.80
CA ILE A 199 36.08 3.24 13.34
C ILE A 199 35.77 1.91 12.63
N ASP A 200 36.83 1.18 12.25
CA ASP A 200 36.71 -0.10 11.55
C ASP A 200 36.47 -1.25 12.54
N ILE A 201 35.24 -1.35 13.03
CA ILE A 201 34.77 -2.51 13.81
C ILE A 201 33.68 -3.19 13.02
N LYS A 202 34.00 -4.36 12.49
CA LYS A 202 33.03 -5.15 11.68
C LYS A 202 32.02 -5.86 12.59
N LEU A 203 30.74 -5.52 12.41
CA LEU A 203 29.63 -6.28 12.96
C LEU A 203 29.14 -7.31 11.92
N LEU A 204 28.67 -8.46 12.40
CA LEU A 204 28.44 -9.63 11.55
C LEU A 204 27.05 -9.64 10.88
N GLN A 205 26.13 -8.79 11.34
CA GLN A 205 24.75 -8.76 10.85
C GLN A 205 24.65 -7.92 9.59
N LYS A 206 24.14 -8.51 8.51
CA LYS A 206 23.92 -7.88 7.21
C LYS A 206 22.50 -8.11 6.72
N TYR A 207 21.94 -7.10 6.11
CA TYR A 207 20.56 -7.05 5.68
C TYR A 207 20.48 -6.76 4.19
N TYR A 208 19.60 -7.49 3.51
CA TYR A 208 19.28 -7.27 2.10
C TYR A 208 17.77 -7.21 1.95
N LEU A 209 17.25 -6.04 1.55
CA LEU A 209 15.83 -5.81 1.38
C LEU A 209 15.53 -5.67 -0.11
N ILE A 210 14.58 -6.46 -0.61
CA ILE A 210 14.30 -6.58 -2.04
C ILE A 210 12.84 -6.20 -2.29
N PRO A 211 12.55 -4.99 -2.83
CA PRO A 211 11.22 -4.54 -3.18
C PRO A 211 10.80 -5.09 -4.54
N LEU A 212 10.17 -6.27 -4.56
CA LEU A 212 9.80 -6.98 -5.80
C LEU A 212 8.74 -6.22 -6.62
N ASP A 213 7.83 -5.51 -5.94
CA ASP A 213 6.83 -4.65 -6.58
C ASP A 213 7.46 -3.42 -7.28
N VAL A 214 8.51 -2.84 -6.70
CA VAL A 214 9.30 -1.76 -7.33
C VAL A 214 10.04 -2.30 -8.54
N PHE A 215 10.70 -3.47 -8.40
CA PHE A 215 11.35 -4.15 -9.53
C PHE A 215 10.36 -4.40 -10.67
N LYS A 216 9.21 -5.03 -10.38
CA LYS A 216 8.17 -5.33 -11.37
C LYS A 216 7.68 -4.07 -12.10
N LYS A 217 7.49 -2.98 -11.36
CA LYS A 217 6.98 -1.72 -11.92
C LYS A 217 7.98 -1.02 -12.85
N TYR A 218 9.26 -1.01 -12.48
CA TYR A 218 10.24 -0.17 -13.15
C TYR A 218 11.19 -0.93 -14.08
N TYR A 219 11.50 -2.19 -13.81
CA TYR A 219 12.40 -2.98 -14.63
C TYR A 219 11.92 -3.10 -16.08
N TYR A 220 10.63 -3.38 -16.30
CA TYR A 220 10.06 -3.51 -17.65
C TYR A 220 9.71 -2.17 -18.32
N SER A 221 9.71 -1.05 -17.60
CA SER A 221 9.43 0.27 -18.15
C SER A 221 10.63 0.90 -18.86
N GLU A 222 11.85 0.47 -18.56
CA GLU A 222 13.09 1.01 -19.11
C GLU A 222 13.73 0.03 -20.11
N ARG A 223 14.01 0.50 -21.33
CA ARG A 223 14.48 -0.34 -22.47
C ARG A 223 15.95 -0.78 -22.40
N LYS A 224 16.69 -0.42 -21.35
CA LYS A 224 18.11 -0.77 -21.19
C LYS A 224 18.33 -1.38 -19.82
N HIS A 225 18.24 -2.70 -19.76
CA HIS A 225 18.56 -3.44 -18.55
C HIS A 225 19.84 -4.23 -18.73
N GLU A 226 20.65 -4.27 -17.69
CA GLU A 226 21.74 -5.22 -17.61
C GLU A 226 21.15 -6.62 -17.36
N HIS A 227 21.52 -7.58 -18.20
CA HIS A 227 21.10 -8.98 -18.07
C HIS A 227 21.90 -9.67 -16.96
N THR A 228 21.65 -9.28 -15.70
CA THR A 228 22.31 -9.90 -14.55
C THR A 228 21.55 -11.13 -14.07
N THR A 229 22.26 -12.05 -13.40
CA THR A 229 21.62 -13.21 -12.76
C THR A 229 20.56 -12.78 -11.73
N LEU A 230 20.82 -11.69 -10.99
CA LEU A 230 19.85 -11.14 -10.06
C LEU A 230 18.56 -10.71 -10.77
N ASN A 231 18.67 -9.95 -11.86
CA ASN A 231 17.50 -9.52 -12.62
C ASN A 231 16.70 -10.70 -13.16
N GLY A 232 17.36 -11.77 -13.58
CA GLY A 232 16.70 -13.01 -13.98
C GLY A 232 15.92 -13.67 -12.84
N TRP A 233 16.50 -13.73 -11.63
CA TRP A 233 15.80 -14.24 -10.44
C TRP A 233 14.64 -13.36 -10.02
N LEU A 234 14.80 -12.04 -10.00
CA LEU A 234 13.73 -11.12 -9.65
C LEU A 234 12.61 -11.14 -10.70
N SER A 235 12.96 -11.23 -11.99
CA SER A 235 11.97 -11.43 -13.05
C SER A 235 11.17 -12.70 -12.84
N LEU A 236 11.85 -13.82 -12.57
CA LEU A 236 11.22 -15.11 -12.28
C LEU A 236 10.22 -15.04 -11.11
N LEU A 237 10.58 -14.34 -10.03
CA LEU A 237 9.73 -14.21 -8.84
C LEU A 237 8.56 -13.23 -9.04
N SER A 238 8.67 -12.28 -9.99
CA SER A 238 7.68 -11.23 -10.21
C SER A 238 6.64 -11.55 -11.29
N ILE A 239 6.83 -12.60 -12.09
CA ILE A 239 5.93 -12.97 -13.18
C ILE A 239 4.60 -13.47 -12.64
N ASP A 240 3.49 -13.00 -13.24
CA ASP A 240 2.14 -13.44 -12.92
C ASP A 240 1.34 -13.91 -14.16
N ASN A 241 1.90 -13.77 -15.37
CA ASN A 241 1.26 -14.24 -16.59
C ASN A 241 2.22 -15.00 -17.51
N ILE A 242 1.64 -15.83 -18.41
CA ILE A 242 2.39 -16.73 -19.28
C ILE A 242 3.13 -15.99 -20.40
N ASP A 243 2.59 -14.87 -20.88
CA ASP A 243 3.22 -14.13 -21.97
C ASP A 243 4.50 -13.41 -21.47
N GLU A 244 4.49 -12.88 -20.25
CA GLU A 244 5.70 -12.36 -19.59
C GLU A 244 6.73 -13.46 -19.37
N LEU A 245 6.29 -14.66 -18.96
CA LEU A 245 7.18 -15.80 -18.75
C LEU A 245 7.94 -16.16 -20.02
N GLN A 246 7.29 -16.19 -21.19
CA GLN A 246 7.99 -16.45 -22.46
C GLN A 246 9.10 -15.42 -22.72
N SER A 247 8.83 -14.14 -22.38
CA SER A 247 9.83 -13.07 -22.53
C SER A 247 11.03 -13.30 -21.61
N VAL A 248 10.77 -13.67 -20.35
CA VAL A 248 11.84 -13.96 -19.37
C VAL A 248 12.64 -15.20 -19.74
N ILE A 249 12.02 -16.26 -20.26
CA ILE A 249 12.76 -17.44 -20.74
C ILE A 249 13.65 -17.08 -21.94
N ASN A 250 13.18 -16.24 -22.86
CA ASN A 250 13.98 -15.79 -23.97
C ASN A 250 15.20 -14.98 -23.53
N GLU A 251 15.05 -14.16 -22.49
CA GLU A 251 16.10 -13.34 -21.92
C GLU A 251 17.04 -14.13 -20.98
N TYR A 252 16.47 -15.04 -20.18
CA TYR A 252 17.16 -15.89 -19.21
C TYR A 252 16.83 -17.38 -19.44
N PRO A 253 17.46 -18.05 -20.42
CA PRO A 253 17.12 -19.44 -20.78
C PRO A 253 17.22 -20.45 -19.63
N TRP A 254 18.02 -20.18 -18.62
CA TRP A 254 18.15 -21.01 -17.42
C TRP A 254 16.89 -21.06 -16.54
N VAL A 255 15.92 -20.16 -16.76
CA VAL A 255 14.62 -20.13 -16.10
C VAL A 255 13.71 -21.26 -16.60
N GLU A 256 13.85 -21.68 -17.86
CA GLU A 256 12.99 -22.70 -18.48
C GLU A 256 12.95 -24.03 -17.69
N PRO A 257 14.08 -24.63 -17.28
CA PRO A 257 14.04 -25.87 -16.48
C PRO A 257 13.28 -25.72 -15.15
N ILE A 258 13.35 -24.53 -14.51
CA ILE A 258 12.64 -24.28 -13.26
C ILE A 258 11.12 -24.32 -13.51
N TYR A 259 10.65 -23.72 -14.59
CA TYR A 259 9.24 -23.76 -14.95
C TYR A 259 8.78 -25.14 -15.44
N ARG A 260 9.65 -25.92 -16.07
CA ARG A 260 9.33 -27.33 -16.41
C ARG A 260 9.10 -28.17 -15.16
N ASP A 261 9.95 -28.01 -14.14
CA ASP A 261 9.74 -28.70 -12.87
C ASP A 261 8.41 -28.29 -12.22
N MET A 262 8.02 -27.04 -12.37
CA MET A 262 6.73 -26.54 -11.87
C MET A 262 5.54 -27.04 -12.70
N ALA A 263 5.69 -27.18 -14.01
CA ALA A 263 4.62 -27.70 -14.87
C ALA A 263 4.23 -29.14 -14.49
N MET A 264 5.15 -29.93 -13.90
CA MET A 264 4.82 -31.25 -13.37
C MET A 264 3.72 -31.24 -12.30
N TYR A 265 3.57 -30.09 -11.58
CA TYR A 265 2.47 -29.93 -10.61
C TYR A 265 1.11 -29.83 -11.29
N LEU A 266 1.04 -29.40 -12.57
CA LEU A 266 -0.22 -29.42 -13.34
C LEU A 266 -0.77 -30.85 -13.54
N GLU A 267 0.09 -31.86 -13.46
CA GLU A 267 -0.29 -33.25 -13.57
C GLU A 267 -0.91 -33.79 -12.26
N ASN A 268 -0.74 -33.07 -11.16
CA ASN A 268 -1.26 -33.45 -9.84
C ASN A 268 -2.04 -32.32 -9.15
N PRO A 269 -3.34 -32.17 -9.50
CA PRO A 269 -4.19 -31.14 -8.94
C PRO A 269 -4.30 -31.18 -7.40
N GLU A 270 -4.26 -32.37 -6.81
CA GLU A 270 -4.31 -32.53 -5.35
C GLU A 270 -3.06 -31.97 -4.68
N GLU A 271 -1.88 -32.18 -5.25
CA GLU A 271 -0.64 -31.64 -4.72
C GLU A 271 -0.61 -30.11 -4.77
N VAL A 272 -1.05 -29.51 -5.90
CA VAL A 272 -1.17 -28.06 -6.02
C VAL A 272 -2.17 -27.51 -5.01
N LEU A 273 -3.31 -28.16 -4.85
CA LEU A 273 -4.32 -27.76 -3.86
C LEU A 273 -3.79 -27.83 -2.42
N ASN A 274 -3.04 -28.87 -2.09
CA ASN A 274 -2.40 -29.01 -0.78
C ASN A 274 -1.37 -27.90 -0.54
N MET A 275 -0.55 -27.55 -1.53
CA MET A 275 0.38 -26.42 -1.43
C MET A 275 -0.33 -25.10 -1.19
N PHE A 276 -1.42 -24.82 -1.91
CA PHE A 276 -2.22 -23.62 -1.69
C PHE A 276 -2.92 -23.60 -0.32
N SER A 277 -3.35 -24.76 0.17
CA SER A 277 -3.96 -24.89 1.50
C SER A 277 -2.92 -24.74 2.61
N GLU A 278 -1.72 -25.25 2.42
CA GLU A 278 -0.60 -25.11 3.34
C GLU A 278 -0.12 -23.65 3.43
N ALA A 279 -0.10 -22.94 2.30
CA ALA A 279 0.19 -21.49 2.29
C ALA A 279 -0.76 -20.68 3.19
N LEU A 280 -2.00 -21.14 3.40
CA LEU A 280 -2.94 -20.53 4.36
C LEU A 280 -2.59 -20.86 5.82
N ARG A 281 -1.98 -22.02 6.07
CA ARG A 281 -1.63 -22.46 7.44
C ARG A 281 -0.36 -21.79 7.95
N ILE A 282 0.55 -21.42 7.05
CA ILE A 282 1.85 -20.78 7.35
C ILE A 282 1.70 -19.25 7.48
N LEU A 283 0.51 -18.74 7.72
CA LEU A 283 0.41 -17.41 8.30
C LEU A 283 1.01 -17.50 9.71
N ASP A 284 2.29 -17.15 9.78
CA ASP A 284 3.07 -17.13 11.02
C ASP A 284 2.25 -16.56 12.18
N GLN A 285 2.10 -17.32 13.27
CA GLN A 285 1.34 -16.88 14.44
C GLN A 285 1.84 -15.52 14.98
N ASN A 286 3.15 -15.25 14.86
CA ASN A 286 3.74 -13.95 15.21
C ASN A 286 3.27 -12.84 14.27
N THR A 287 3.11 -13.15 12.98
CA THR A 287 2.53 -12.21 12.00
C THR A 287 1.08 -11.89 12.34
N ILE A 288 0.28 -12.90 12.68
CA ILE A 288 -1.13 -12.70 13.07
C ILE A 288 -1.23 -11.84 14.32
N GLN A 289 -0.42 -12.12 15.35
CA GLN A 289 -0.43 -11.31 16.57
C GLN A 289 0.01 -9.87 16.30
N PHE A 290 1.06 -9.68 15.50
CA PHE A 290 1.50 -8.36 15.08
C PHE A 290 0.42 -7.61 14.28
N MET A 291 -0.27 -8.31 13.34
CA MET A 291 -1.41 -7.75 12.60
C MET A 291 -2.52 -7.28 13.53
N ILE A 292 -2.86 -8.08 14.55
CA ILE A 292 -3.88 -7.72 15.54
C ILE A 292 -3.47 -6.47 16.31
N ASP A 293 -2.23 -6.39 16.74
CA ASP A 293 -1.73 -5.28 17.55
C ASP A 293 -1.60 -3.99 16.71
N ASP A 294 -1.17 -4.10 15.46
CA ASP A 294 -1.12 -2.96 14.52
C ASP A 294 -2.53 -2.47 14.16
N MET A 295 -3.47 -3.38 13.86
CA MET A 295 -4.87 -3.00 13.65
C MET A 295 -5.50 -2.32 14.86
N LYS A 296 -5.19 -2.76 16.07
CA LYS A 296 -5.63 -2.09 17.29
C LYS A 296 -5.06 -0.68 17.41
N LYS A 297 -3.77 -0.49 17.06
CA LYS A 297 -3.14 0.82 17.06
C LYS A 297 -3.80 1.74 16.04
N GLN A 298 -4.01 1.27 14.80
CA GLN A 298 -4.70 2.03 13.77
C GLN A 298 -6.14 2.39 14.17
N LEU A 299 -6.86 1.48 14.85
CA LEU A 299 -8.19 1.75 15.40
C LEU A 299 -8.15 2.89 16.41
N VAL A 300 -7.21 2.89 17.35
CA VAL A 300 -7.05 3.97 18.34
C VAL A 300 -6.74 5.30 17.66
N GLU A 301 -5.87 5.30 16.66
CA GLU A 301 -5.54 6.50 15.87
C GLU A 301 -6.77 7.03 15.12
N LYS A 302 -7.54 6.13 14.49
CA LYS A 302 -8.79 6.51 13.80
C LYS A 302 -9.88 7.00 14.73
N ASP A 303 -10.03 6.38 15.91
CA ASP A 303 -10.96 6.84 16.92
C ASP A 303 -10.60 8.25 17.43
N ALA A 304 -9.30 8.55 17.58
CA ALA A 304 -8.84 9.89 17.94
C ALA A 304 -9.12 10.93 16.82
N GLU A 305 -8.85 10.59 15.54
CA GLU A 305 -9.21 11.42 14.39
C GLU A 305 -10.72 11.68 14.30
N LEU A 306 -11.54 10.65 14.53
CA LEU A 306 -13.00 10.78 14.55
C LEU A 306 -13.50 11.68 15.68
N ALA A 307 -12.89 11.57 16.86
CA ALA A 307 -13.21 12.46 17.99
C ALA A 307 -12.85 13.94 17.68
N GLU A 308 -11.72 14.18 17.06
CA GLU A 308 -11.32 15.53 16.62
C GLU A 308 -12.27 16.09 15.55
N GLN A 309 -12.64 15.27 14.57
CA GLN A 309 -13.63 15.65 13.56
C GLN A 309 -14.99 15.94 14.20
N GLY A 310 -15.42 15.13 15.18
CA GLY A 310 -16.65 15.36 15.95
C GLY A 310 -16.65 16.71 16.67
N ASN A 311 -15.54 17.06 17.31
CA ASN A 311 -15.39 18.37 17.96
C ASN A 311 -15.45 19.53 16.95
N THR A 312 -14.84 19.34 15.78
CA THR A 312 -14.87 20.35 14.70
C THR A 312 -16.28 20.55 14.17
N ILE A 313 -17.04 19.47 13.97
CA ILE A 313 -18.45 19.53 13.54
C ILE A 313 -19.29 20.25 14.58
N ALA A 314 -19.15 19.92 15.88
CA ALA A 314 -19.88 20.61 16.95
C ALA A 314 -19.57 22.11 17.01
N ALA A 315 -18.33 22.51 16.80
CA ALA A 315 -17.96 23.94 16.71
C ALA A 315 -18.59 24.63 15.49
N GLN A 316 -18.65 23.97 14.36
CA GLN A 316 -19.31 24.48 13.15
C GLN A 316 -20.81 24.59 13.33
N GLU A 317 -21.47 23.63 13.97
CA GLU A 317 -22.91 23.69 14.31
C GLU A 317 -23.23 24.89 15.20
N ASN A 318 -22.40 25.16 16.22
CA ASN A 318 -22.55 26.34 17.05
C ASN A 318 -22.42 27.63 16.24
N THR A 319 -21.45 27.73 15.35
CA THR A 319 -21.27 28.89 14.46
C THR A 319 -22.47 29.09 13.55
N ILE A 320 -23.04 28.03 13.00
CA ILE A 320 -24.24 28.06 12.16
C ILE A 320 -25.44 28.54 12.97
N ALA A 321 -25.59 28.10 14.23
CA ALA A 321 -26.66 28.56 15.11
C ALA A 321 -26.54 30.07 15.42
N GLU A 322 -25.33 30.57 15.70
CA GLU A 322 -25.08 32.00 15.89
C GLU A 322 -25.38 32.82 14.63
N GLN A 323 -24.98 32.34 13.47
CA GLN A 323 -25.31 32.98 12.19
C GLN A 323 -26.83 33.00 11.94
N GLY A 324 -27.53 31.92 12.28
CA GLY A 324 -29.00 31.86 12.20
C GLY A 324 -29.68 32.93 13.07
N ASN A 325 -29.21 33.14 14.31
CA ASN A 325 -29.71 34.18 15.18
C ASN A 325 -29.47 35.59 14.60
N THR A 326 -28.26 35.81 14.05
CA THR A 326 -27.91 37.09 13.40
C THR A 326 -28.80 37.38 12.19
N ILE A 327 -29.11 36.35 11.38
CA ILE A 327 -30.03 36.51 10.25
C ILE A 327 -31.44 36.86 10.73
N ALA A 328 -31.95 36.24 11.78
CA ALA A 328 -33.26 36.55 12.35
C ALA A 328 -33.36 38.00 12.87
N GLU A 329 -32.28 38.50 13.52
CA GLU A 329 -32.21 39.91 13.93
C GLU A 329 -32.20 40.87 12.74
N GLN A 330 -31.49 40.52 11.67
CA GLN A 330 -31.48 41.33 10.44
C GLN A 330 -32.85 41.33 9.74
N GLU A 331 -33.56 40.22 9.68
CA GLU A 331 -34.91 40.12 9.14
C GLU A 331 -35.90 41.01 9.93
N ASN A 332 -35.81 41.03 11.28
CA ASN A 332 -36.59 41.92 12.08
C ASN A 332 -36.29 43.39 11.78
N THR A 333 -35.04 43.74 11.64
CA THR A 333 -34.60 45.11 11.28
C THR A 333 -35.12 45.55 9.92
N ILE A 334 -35.08 44.65 8.93
CA ILE A 334 -35.65 44.90 7.59
C ILE A 334 -37.15 45.14 7.67
N THR A 335 -37.87 44.33 8.45
CA THR A 335 -39.31 44.48 8.66
C THR A 335 -39.67 45.85 9.26
N GLU A 336 -38.89 46.32 10.26
CA GLU A 336 -39.06 47.68 10.86
C GLU A 336 -38.79 48.78 9.82
N GLN A 337 -37.78 48.63 9.00
CA GLN A 337 -37.47 49.59 7.92
C GLN A 337 -38.59 49.62 6.86
N GLU A 338 -39.14 48.50 6.46
CA GLU A 338 -40.28 48.42 5.53
C GLU A 338 -41.52 49.14 6.08
N ASN A 339 -41.82 48.95 7.38
CA ASN A 339 -42.89 49.65 8.05
C ASN A 339 -42.65 51.18 8.06
N THR A 340 -41.43 51.60 8.29
CA THR A 340 -41.03 53.00 8.26
C THR A 340 -41.18 53.58 6.85
N ILE A 341 -40.76 52.92 5.84
CA ILE A 341 -40.92 53.32 4.43
C ILE A 341 -42.38 53.44 4.08
N THR A 342 -43.24 52.52 4.48
CA THR A 342 -44.68 52.54 4.25
C THR A 342 -45.32 53.80 4.92
N ALA A 343 -44.93 54.12 6.15
CA ALA A 343 -45.40 55.33 6.84
C ALA A 343 -44.97 56.62 6.11
N GLN A 344 -43.75 56.69 5.63
CA GLN A 344 -43.24 57.81 4.83
C GLN A 344 -43.98 57.97 3.49
N GLU A 345 -44.27 56.87 2.79
CA GLU A 345 -45.03 56.84 1.55
C GLU A 345 -46.46 57.41 1.77
N ASN A 346 -47.13 57.03 2.86
CA ASN A 346 -48.42 57.59 3.26
C ASN A 346 -48.34 59.11 3.50
N THR A 347 -47.30 59.53 4.24
CA THR A 347 -47.07 60.98 4.49
C THR A 347 -46.85 61.77 3.20
N ILE A 348 -46.05 61.23 2.30
CA ILE A 348 -45.78 61.78 0.95
C ILE A 348 -47.10 61.90 0.16
N THR A 349 -47.95 60.89 0.26
CA THR A 349 -49.25 60.86 -0.44
C THR A 349 -50.19 61.95 0.13
N GLU A 350 -50.26 62.10 1.44
CA GLU A 350 -51.01 63.22 2.10
C GLU A 350 -50.47 64.57 1.67
N GLN A 351 -49.18 64.78 1.67
CA GLN A 351 -48.56 66.04 1.23
C GLN A 351 -48.90 66.36 -0.24
N LYS A 352 -48.87 65.35 -1.12
CA LYS A 352 -49.28 65.56 -2.51
C LYS A 352 -50.71 65.97 -2.64
N ASN A 353 -51.63 65.40 -1.85
CA ASN A 353 -53.01 65.83 -1.81
C ASN A 353 -53.17 67.28 -1.34
N ILE A 354 -52.51 67.68 -0.27
CA ILE A 354 -52.53 69.09 0.23
C ILE A 354 -51.98 70.05 -0.83
N ILE A 355 -50.88 69.67 -1.51
CA ILE A 355 -50.32 70.50 -2.62
C ILE A 355 -51.29 70.59 -3.77
N ALA A 356 -52.06 69.55 -4.10
CA ALA A 356 -53.06 69.58 -5.14
C ALA A 356 -54.22 70.47 -4.78
N GLU A 357 -54.71 70.44 -3.53
CA GLU A 357 -55.73 71.36 -2.97
C GLU A 357 -55.29 72.84 -3.03
N GLN A 358 -54.08 73.13 -2.53
CA GLN A 358 -53.50 74.51 -2.56
C GLN A 358 -53.37 75.04 -4.00
N LYS A 359 -52.98 74.18 -4.97
CA LYS A 359 -52.92 74.55 -6.40
C LYS A 359 -54.32 74.90 -6.94
N ASN A 360 -55.32 74.10 -6.56
CA ASN A 360 -56.70 74.42 -6.95
C ASN A 360 -57.19 75.72 -6.38
N GLU A 361 -56.97 75.96 -5.07
CA GLU A 361 -57.30 77.23 -4.43
C GLU A 361 -56.57 78.44 -5.08
N GLN A 362 -55.28 78.28 -5.38
CA GLN A 362 -54.49 79.27 -6.12
C GLN A 362 -55.09 79.55 -7.50
N SER A 363 -55.54 78.54 -8.20
CA SER A 363 -56.19 78.70 -9.54
C SER A 363 -57.46 79.50 -9.40
N VAL A 364 -58.30 79.16 -8.41
CA VAL A 364 -59.57 79.90 -8.15
C VAL A 364 -59.30 81.39 -7.80
N LEU A 365 -58.32 81.69 -6.91
CA LEU A 365 -57.91 83.01 -6.60
C LEU A 365 -57.36 83.81 -7.79
N ILE A 366 -56.59 83.18 -8.65
CA ILE A 366 -56.10 83.77 -9.91
C ILE A 366 -57.27 84.18 -10.80
N ASP A 367 -58.24 83.29 -10.95
CA ASP A 367 -59.45 83.59 -11.74
C ASP A 367 -60.26 84.71 -11.14
N GLU A 368 -60.38 84.77 -9.80
CA GLU A 368 -61.07 85.90 -9.10
C GLU A 368 -60.33 87.23 -9.28
N ILE A 369 -59.01 87.20 -9.16
CA ILE A 369 -58.15 88.40 -9.42
C ILE A 369 -58.32 88.85 -10.90
N ASN A 370 -58.39 87.96 -11.83
CA ASN A 370 -58.58 88.31 -13.24
C ASN A 370 -59.97 88.92 -13.49
N LYS A 371 -61.05 88.43 -12.86
CA LYS A 371 -62.37 88.98 -12.89
C LYS A 371 -62.42 90.41 -12.25
N LEU A 372 -61.76 90.57 -11.11
CA LEU A 372 -61.68 91.89 -10.46
C LEU A 372 -60.88 92.87 -11.34
N LYS A 373 -59.79 92.47 -11.98
CA LYS A 373 -59.03 93.31 -12.93
C LYS A 373 -59.91 93.72 -14.14
N GLU A 374 -60.71 92.81 -14.69
CA GLU A 374 -61.67 93.14 -15.72
C GLU A 374 -62.74 94.15 -15.23
N GLN A 375 -63.28 93.90 -14.03
CA GLN A 375 -64.23 94.90 -13.42
C GLN A 375 -63.64 96.28 -13.22
N ILE A 376 -62.39 96.36 -12.70
CA ILE A 376 -61.66 97.64 -12.54
C ILE A 376 -61.44 98.32 -13.89
N ASN A 377 -61.02 97.54 -14.88
CA ASN A 377 -60.77 98.03 -16.26
C ASN A 377 -62.12 98.57 -16.88
N ASN A 378 -63.25 97.92 -16.66
CA ASN A 378 -64.59 98.33 -17.10
C ASN A 378 -65.05 99.57 -16.32
N LEU A 379 -64.70 99.72 -15.03
CA LEU A 379 -65.00 100.88 -14.26
C LEU A 379 -64.16 102.12 -14.65
N ASN A 380 -62.86 101.88 -14.94
CA ASN A 380 -61.99 102.95 -15.45
C ASN A 380 -62.45 103.48 -16.82
N ILE A 381 -62.87 102.62 -17.71
CA ILE A 381 -63.46 103.01 -19.01
C ILE A 381 -64.77 103.76 -18.82
N LYS A 382 -65.57 103.49 -17.77
CA LYS A 382 -66.80 104.23 -17.46
C LYS A 382 -66.53 105.60 -16.77
N LEU A 383 -65.35 105.84 -16.16
CA LEU A 383 -64.94 107.09 -15.56
C LEU A 383 -64.23 108.05 -16.52
N GLU A 384 -63.74 107.50 -17.67
CA GLU A 384 -63.11 108.28 -18.77
C GLU A 384 -64.10 108.74 -19.83
N ASN A 385 -65.39 108.31 -19.79
CA ASN A 385 -66.51 108.79 -20.66
C ASN A 385 -67.48 109.65 -19.80
#